data_3200aa4f41c72b7635c41216540ee712
#
_entry.id   3200aa4f41c72b7635c41216540ee712
#
_cell.length_a   1.000
_cell.length_b   1.000
_cell.length_c   1.000
_cell.angle_alpha   90.00
_cell.angle_beta   90.00
_cell.angle_gamma   90.00
#
_symmetry.space_group_name_H-M   'P 1'
#
loop_
_entity.id
_entity.type
_entity.pdbx_description
1 polymer ?
#
loop_
_entity_poly.entity_id
_entity_poly.type
_entity_poly.pdbx_seq_one_letter_code
_entity_poly.pdbx_strand_id
1 'polypeptide(L)'
;MSQGAAALPGDPPGGRRAAAVWGLGVGVYFVAIIFRTSLGVAGIDAAERFDINASALSTFSILQLLVYAGMQIPVGLMVDRLGTKKVLALGAVLFTAGQLAFALSHTYGTALASRALLGCGDAMTFISVLRLGARWFPARRGPLIAQVAALFGMAGNLVSTMVLARLLHGAGWTATFGGSAAAGVLVLLLTLLFLKDHPEGHEPPPAAHGDGSGGGVGSGVGKGFVRRQIALAWREPGTRLGMWVHFTTQFPAMVFLLLWGMPFLVEAQGLSRETAGLMLTVVVLSSMAVGLVYGQIIARHHAARLPLALGTVGATALLWAAVAGWPGAHAPMWLLVTECVVLGACGPASMIGFDFARPANPPERQGTASGIVNMGGFIASITTLLAVGVLLDATGDDYRTAFCSVFVLEVLGLSQILRLRTRAQRREQERVVASRVETMHVPAVSPGSTA
;
A
#
# COMPACT_ATOMS: atom_id res chain seq x y z
N MET A 1 -31.13 17.88 7.99
CA MET A 1 -31.82 16.58 8.03
C MET A 1 -31.65 15.92 6.67
N SER A 2 -30.65 15.03 6.57
CA SER A 2 -30.32 14.31 5.32
C SER A 2 -31.28 13.13 5.18
N GLN A 3 -32.14 13.15 4.19
CA GLN A 3 -32.99 12.01 3.82
C GLN A 3 -32.08 10.84 3.45
N GLY A 4 -32.06 9.79 4.26
CA GLY A 4 -31.35 8.56 3.98
C GLY A 4 -31.94 7.94 2.70
N ALA A 5 -31.15 7.90 1.62
CA ALA A 5 -31.51 7.17 0.43
C ALA A 5 -31.84 5.72 0.80
N ALA A 6 -33.01 5.23 0.41
CA ALA A 6 -33.46 3.88 0.67
C ALA A 6 -32.46 2.86 0.07
N ALA A 7 -32.20 1.77 0.80
CA ALA A 7 -31.39 0.66 0.29
C ALA A 7 -32.08 0.04 -0.94
N LEU A 8 -31.32 -0.27 -1.96
CA LEU A 8 -31.84 -0.97 -3.13
C LEU A 8 -32.17 -2.43 -2.74
N PRO A 9 -33.22 -3.04 -3.35
CA PRO A 9 -33.53 -4.45 -3.14
C PRO A 9 -32.29 -5.31 -3.50
N GLY A 10 -31.79 -6.10 -2.54
CA GLY A 10 -30.58 -6.92 -2.70
C GLY A 10 -29.27 -6.33 -2.14
N ASP A 11 -29.28 -5.06 -1.67
CA ASP A 11 -28.10 -4.49 -1.00
C ASP A 11 -27.84 -5.20 0.35
N PRO A 12 -26.57 -5.47 0.70
CA PRO A 12 -26.23 -6.01 2.01
C PRO A 12 -26.71 -5.08 3.14
N PRO A 13 -27.20 -5.64 4.26
CA PRO A 13 -27.91 -4.85 5.29
C PRO A 13 -27.00 -3.83 6.01
N GLY A 14 -25.68 -4.05 6.04
CA GLY A 14 -24.79 -3.24 6.85
C GLY A 14 -25.10 -3.38 8.35
N GLY A 15 -24.82 -2.33 9.14
CA GLY A 15 -25.16 -2.28 10.55
C GLY A 15 -24.09 -2.84 11.49
N ARG A 16 -24.45 -3.04 12.78
CA ARG A 16 -23.50 -3.41 13.83
C ARG A 16 -22.80 -4.75 13.58
N ARG A 17 -23.54 -5.74 13.09
CA ARG A 17 -22.98 -7.08 12.79
C ARG A 17 -21.97 -7.01 11.63
N ALA A 18 -22.31 -6.26 10.57
CA ALA A 18 -21.40 -6.02 9.46
C ALA A 18 -20.11 -5.31 9.93
N ALA A 19 -20.25 -4.30 10.79
CA ALA A 19 -19.11 -3.59 11.37
C ALA A 19 -18.24 -4.51 12.23
N ALA A 20 -18.81 -5.40 13.02
CA ALA A 20 -18.05 -6.36 13.84
C ALA A 20 -17.29 -7.37 13.01
N VAL A 21 -17.96 -7.99 12.03
CA VAL A 21 -17.32 -9.00 11.15
C VAL A 21 -16.22 -8.37 10.28
N TRP A 22 -16.52 -7.22 9.67
CA TRP A 22 -15.53 -6.50 8.87
C TRP A 22 -14.40 -5.93 9.73
N GLY A 23 -14.70 -5.41 10.93
CA GLY A 23 -13.73 -4.93 11.89
C GLY A 23 -12.75 -6.00 12.33
N LEU A 24 -13.20 -7.24 12.47
CA LEU A 24 -12.32 -8.38 12.71
C LEU A 24 -11.35 -8.60 11.55
N GLY A 25 -11.83 -8.58 10.31
CA GLY A 25 -10.96 -8.65 9.12
C GLY A 25 -9.93 -7.51 9.09
N VAL A 26 -10.34 -6.27 9.43
CA VAL A 26 -9.43 -5.13 9.58
C VAL A 26 -8.42 -5.35 10.70
N GLY A 27 -8.81 -5.99 11.80
CA GLY A 27 -7.89 -6.40 12.88
C GLY A 27 -6.79 -7.35 12.42
N VAL A 28 -7.13 -8.32 11.55
CA VAL A 28 -6.14 -9.20 10.92
C VAL A 28 -5.16 -8.39 10.05
N TYR A 29 -5.67 -7.48 9.23
CA TYR A 29 -4.84 -6.60 8.41
C TYR A 29 -3.95 -5.68 9.25
N PHE A 30 -4.47 -5.12 10.33
CA PHE A 30 -3.74 -4.28 11.27
C PHE A 30 -2.52 -5.02 11.86
N VAL A 31 -2.71 -6.25 12.33
CA VAL A 31 -1.62 -7.10 12.86
C VAL A 31 -0.61 -7.43 11.76
N ALA A 32 -1.08 -7.75 10.55
CA ALA A 32 -0.18 -8.01 9.42
C ALA A 32 0.70 -6.79 9.07
N ILE A 33 0.16 -5.56 9.14
CA ILE A 33 0.94 -4.34 8.95
C ILE A 33 2.01 -4.16 10.03
N ILE A 34 1.67 -4.40 11.31
CA ILE A 34 2.66 -4.35 12.40
C ILE A 34 3.83 -5.29 12.10
N PHE A 35 3.53 -6.51 11.65
CA PHE A 35 4.58 -7.48 11.33
C PHE A 35 5.38 -7.09 10.08
N ARG A 36 4.71 -6.57 9.05
CA ARG A 36 5.35 -6.07 7.82
C ARG A 36 6.41 -5.03 8.13
N THR A 37 6.07 -4.07 8.97
CA THR A 37 6.90 -2.89 9.24
C THR A 37 7.83 -3.04 10.44
N SER A 38 7.79 -4.20 11.10
CA SER A 38 8.61 -4.48 12.29
C SER A 38 10.11 -4.34 12.03
N LEU A 39 10.58 -4.66 10.82
CA LEU A 39 12.00 -4.53 10.47
C LEU A 39 12.44 -3.05 10.35
N GLY A 40 11.51 -2.14 10.08
CA GLY A 40 11.81 -0.71 10.03
C GLY A 40 12.36 -0.13 11.33
N VAL A 41 12.03 -0.74 12.47
CA VAL A 41 12.58 -0.37 13.79
C VAL A 41 13.63 -1.33 14.30
N ALA A 42 13.68 -2.55 13.76
CA ALA A 42 14.56 -3.63 14.18
C ALA A 42 15.76 -3.84 13.22
N GLY A 43 15.97 -2.94 12.25
CA GLY A 43 17.01 -3.10 11.22
C GLY A 43 18.40 -3.23 11.81
N ILE A 44 18.77 -2.35 12.74
CA ILE A 44 20.09 -2.37 13.42
C ILE A 44 20.25 -3.67 14.19
N ASP A 45 19.26 -4.02 15.03
CA ASP A 45 19.30 -5.26 15.82
C ASP A 45 19.33 -6.52 14.94
N ALA A 46 18.73 -6.47 13.74
CA ALA A 46 18.78 -7.56 12.77
C ALA A 46 20.17 -7.68 12.15
N ALA A 47 20.82 -6.57 11.78
CA ALA A 47 22.17 -6.57 11.24
C ALA A 47 23.16 -7.15 12.25
N GLU A 48 23.11 -6.70 13.50
CA GLU A 48 23.95 -7.20 14.60
C GLU A 48 23.66 -8.69 14.89
N ARG A 49 22.36 -9.09 14.98
CA ARG A 49 21.97 -10.45 15.35
C ARG A 49 22.38 -11.50 14.33
N PHE A 50 22.31 -11.19 13.05
CA PHE A 50 22.60 -12.12 11.97
C PHE A 50 24.00 -11.95 11.38
N ASP A 51 24.78 -10.99 11.90
CA ASP A 51 26.14 -10.64 11.43
C ASP A 51 26.15 -10.42 9.92
N ILE A 52 25.30 -9.47 9.46
CA ILE A 52 25.07 -9.20 8.05
C ILE A 52 25.32 -7.72 7.72
N ASN A 53 25.79 -7.50 6.50
CA ASN A 53 25.99 -6.18 5.93
C ASN A 53 24.65 -5.53 5.46
N ALA A 54 24.72 -4.28 5.05
CA ALA A 54 23.55 -3.49 4.64
C ALA A 54 22.86 -4.06 3.40
N SER A 55 23.61 -4.59 2.43
CA SER A 55 23.02 -5.26 1.24
C SER A 55 22.21 -6.49 1.65
N ALA A 56 22.74 -7.34 2.52
CA ALA A 56 22.03 -8.51 3.01
C ALA A 56 20.80 -8.11 3.86
N LEU A 57 20.91 -7.06 4.69
CA LEU A 57 19.78 -6.53 5.46
C LEU A 57 18.63 -6.06 4.53
N SER A 58 18.95 -5.38 3.43
CA SER A 58 17.95 -4.91 2.48
C SER A 58 17.13 -6.05 1.84
N THR A 59 17.74 -7.24 1.67
CA THR A 59 17.07 -8.38 1.05
C THR A 59 15.87 -8.88 1.85
N PHE A 60 15.82 -8.70 3.17
CA PHE A 60 14.64 -9.03 3.98
C PHE A 60 13.41 -8.28 3.51
N SER A 61 13.53 -6.96 3.35
CA SER A 61 12.43 -6.10 2.90
C SER A 61 12.13 -6.32 1.42
N ILE A 62 13.15 -6.48 0.59
CA ILE A 62 13.01 -6.74 -0.85
C ILE A 62 12.26 -8.04 -1.08
N LEU A 63 12.69 -9.14 -0.46
CA LEU A 63 12.04 -10.44 -0.62
C LEU A 63 10.58 -10.40 -0.15
N GLN A 64 10.33 -9.78 1.00
CA GLN A 64 8.97 -9.62 1.51
C GLN A 64 8.09 -8.85 0.55
N LEU A 65 8.57 -7.74 -0.04
CA LEU A 65 7.82 -6.94 -1.01
C LEU A 65 7.61 -7.67 -2.34
N LEU A 66 8.60 -8.41 -2.82
CA LEU A 66 8.50 -9.22 -4.04
C LEU A 66 7.45 -10.31 -3.88
N VAL A 67 7.48 -11.03 -2.75
CA VAL A 67 6.50 -12.06 -2.44
C VAL A 67 5.11 -11.45 -2.31
N TYR A 68 4.98 -10.34 -1.58
CA TYR A 68 3.73 -9.61 -1.44
C TYR A 68 3.15 -9.21 -2.81
N ALA A 69 3.97 -8.60 -3.67
CA ALA A 69 3.55 -8.17 -5.01
C ALA A 69 3.18 -9.37 -5.90
N GLY A 70 3.97 -10.45 -5.87
CA GLY A 70 3.73 -11.67 -6.66
C GLY A 70 2.45 -12.40 -6.23
N MET A 71 2.09 -12.32 -4.96
CA MET A 71 0.89 -12.96 -4.40
C MET A 71 -0.41 -12.20 -4.69
N GLN A 72 -0.39 -10.94 -5.17
CA GLN A 72 -1.61 -10.15 -5.37
C GLN A 72 -2.61 -10.83 -6.32
N ILE A 73 -2.16 -11.36 -7.45
CA ILE A 73 -3.02 -12.07 -8.41
C ILE A 73 -3.50 -13.42 -7.86
N PRO A 74 -2.61 -14.32 -7.37
CA PRO A 74 -3.02 -15.57 -6.73
C PRO A 74 -4.04 -15.37 -5.62
N VAL A 75 -3.84 -14.39 -4.74
CA VAL A 75 -4.74 -14.08 -3.62
C VAL A 75 -6.11 -13.64 -4.12
N GLY A 76 -6.19 -12.78 -5.15
CA GLY A 76 -7.47 -12.40 -5.75
C GLY A 76 -8.27 -13.63 -6.19
N LEU A 77 -7.63 -14.58 -6.89
CA LEU A 77 -8.25 -15.83 -7.33
C LEU A 77 -8.63 -16.74 -6.15
N MET A 78 -7.81 -16.79 -5.11
CA MET A 78 -8.10 -17.56 -3.89
C MET A 78 -9.32 -17.02 -3.16
N VAL A 79 -9.44 -15.70 -3.01
CA VAL A 79 -10.60 -15.06 -2.36
C VAL A 79 -11.89 -15.34 -3.14
N ASP A 80 -11.84 -15.36 -4.47
CA ASP A 80 -12.98 -15.64 -5.32
C ASP A 80 -13.43 -17.10 -5.22
N ARG A 81 -12.49 -18.05 -5.07
CA ARG A 81 -12.78 -19.50 -5.02
C ARG A 81 -13.03 -20.05 -3.62
N LEU A 82 -12.21 -19.65 -2.65
CA LEU A 82 -12.22 -20.23 -1.29
C LEU A 82 -13.04 -19.41 -0.30
N GLY A 83 -13.38 -18.17 -0.65
CA GLY A 83 -14.01 -17.22 0.25
C GLY A 83 -13.00 -16.45 1.10
N THR A 84 -13.46 -15.33 1.66
CA THR A 84 -12.62 -14.37 2.41
C THR A 84 -12.13 -14.96 3.72
N LYS A 85 -13.00 -15.68 4.46
CA LYS A 85 -12.67 -16.29 5.75
C LYS A 85 -11.49 -17.24 5.67
N LYS A 86 -11.51 -18.17 4.71
CA LYS A 86 -10.44 -19.16 4.55
C LYS A 86 -9.12 -18.51 4.14
N VAL A 87 -9.18 -17.50 3.26
CA VAL A 87 -7.97 -16.78 2.81
C VAL A 87 -7.38 -15.94 3.93
N LEU A 88 -8.20 -15.20 4.70
CA LEU A 88 -7.72 -14.46 5.88
C LEU A 88 -7.15 -15.39 6.96
N ALA A 89 -7.78 -16.53 7.23
CA ALA A 89 -7.28 -17.50 8.18
C ALA A 89 -5.93 -18.09 7.74
N LEU A 90 -5.80 -18.48 6.47
CA LEU A 90 -4.54 -18.94 5.90
C LEU A 90 -3.47 -17.84 5.97
N GLY A 91 -3.82 -16.62 5.62
CA GLY A 91 -2.92 -15.45 5.75
C GLY A 91 -2.45 -15.26 7.19
N ALA A 92 -3.37 -15.34 8.17
CA ALA A 92 -3.05 -15.24 9.58
C ALA A 92 -2.12 -16.37 10.06
N VAL A 93 -2.31 -17.60 9.61
CA VAL A 93 -1.40 -18.73 9.89
C VAL A 93 0.00 -18.41 9.33
N LEU A 94 0.09 -18.02 8.06
CA LEU A 94 1.38 -17.80 7.39
C LEU A 94 2.15 -16.64 7.99
N PHE A 95 1.53 -15.47 8.20
CA PHE A 95 2.26 -14.34 8.76
C PHE A 95 2.60 -14.56 10.24
N THR A 96 1.76 -15.26 11.02
CA THR A 96 2.06 -15.60 12.42
C THR A 96 3.20 -16.61 12.52
N ALA A 97 3.18 -17.65 11.69
CA ALA A 97 4.28 -18.62 11.62
C ALA A 97 5.58 -17.94 11.15
N GLY A 98 5.49 -17.05 10.15
CA GLY A 98 6.63 -16.24 9.70
C GLY A 98 7.20 -15.35 10.80
N GLN A 99 6.34 -14.67 11.57
CA GLN A 99 6.77 -13.83 12.70
C GLN A 99 7.40 -14.64 13.83
N LEU A 100 6.83 -15.78 14.17
CA LEU A 100 7.40 -16.68 15.18
C LEU A 100 8.73 -17.28 14.71
N ALA A 101 8.80 -17.73 13.45
CA ALA A 101 10.05 -18.21 12.87
C ALA A 101 11.13 -17.12 12.86
N PHE A 102 10.77 -15.86 12.59
CA PHE A 102 11.70 -14.72 12.67
C PHE A 102 12.19 -14.48 14.10
N ALA A 103 11.31 -14.58 15.09
CA ALA A 103 11.66 -14.48 16.51
C ALA A 103 12.71 -15.52 16.95
N LEU A 104 12.59 -16.74 16.42
CA LEU A 104 13.43 -17.89 16.76
C LEU A 104 14.64 -18.06 15.82
N SER A 105 14.78 -17.22 14.79
CA SER A 105 15.88 -17.33 13.82
C SER A 105 17.22 -16.97 14.45
N HIS A 106 18.23 -17.78 14.13
CA HIS A 106 19.62 -17.58 14.51
C HIS A 106 20.55 -17.44 13.30
N THR A 107 20.06 -17.69 12.10
CA THR A 107 20.81 -17.55 10.86
C THR A 107 20.10 -16.64 9.87
N TYR A 108 20.86 -15.96 9.01
CA TYR A 108 20.33 -15.14 7.93
C TYR A 108 19.34 -15.89 7.05
N GLY A 109 19.64 -17.13 6.65
CA GLY A 109 18.78 -17.91 5.75
C GLY A 109 17.41 -18.23 6.37
N THR A 110 17.37 -18.60 7.68
CA THR A 110 16.09 -18.86 8.38
C THR A 110 15.29 -17.57 8.57
N ALA A 111 15.96 -16.47 8.87
CA ALA A 111 15.31 -15.17 8.97
C ALA A 111 14.75 -14.70 7.62
N LEU A 112 15.48 -14.87 6.53
CA LEU A 112 15.03 -14.52 5.17
C LEU A 112 13.81 -15.36 4.76
N ALA A 113 13.83 -16.66 4.99
CA ALA A 113 12.68 -17.55 4.73
C ALA A 113 11.45 -17.16 5.55
N SER A 114 11.64 -16.76 6.81
CA SER A 114 10.55 -16.29 7.67
C SER A 114 9.90 -14.99 7.15
N ARG A 115 10.70 -14.06 6.58
CA ARG A 115 10.19 -12.83 5.97
C ARG A 115 9.41 -13.11 4.67
N ALA A 116 9.86 -14.10 3.88
CA ALA A 116 9.10 -14.55 2.71
C ALA A 116 7.74 -15.14 3.11
N LEU A 117 7.72 -15.99 4.14
CA LEU A 117 6.49 -16.59 4.66
C LEU A 117 5.52 -15.53 5.19
N LEU A 118 6.04 -14.54 5.93
CA LEU A 118 5.28 -13.40 6.40
C LEU A 118 4.69 -12.61 5.23
N GLY A 119 5.47 -12.33 4.19
CA GLY A 119 5.02 -11.64 2.98
C GLY A 119 3.88 -12.36 2.25
N CYS A 120 3.93 -13.71 2.18
CA CYS A 120 2.84 -14.52 1.64
C CYS A 120 1.52 -14.30 2.42
N GLY A 121 1.59 -14.37 3.75
CA GLY A 121 0.42 -14.22 4.61
C GLY A 121 -0.15 -12.81 4.59
N ASP A 122 0.72 -11.82 4.63
CA ASP A 122 0.38 -10.40 4.59
C ASP A 122 -0.35 -10.02 3.29
N ALA A 123 0.08 -10.53 2.14
CA ALA A 123 -0.57 -10.29 0.85
C ALA A 123 -2.05 -10.72 0.82
N MET A 124 -2.43 -11.69 1.66
CA MET A 124 -3.80 -12.20 1.75
C MET A 124 -4.75 -11.28 2.52
N THR A 125 -4.26 -10.27 3.22
CA THR A 125 -5.06 -9.50 4.17
C THR A 125 -5.86 -8.38 3.50
N PHE A 126 -5.20 -7.43 2.83
CA PHE A 126 -5.84 -6.21 2.33
C PHE A 126 -6.95 -6.49 1.29
N ILE A 127 -6.68 -7.34 0.29
CA ILE A 127 -7.68 -7.71 -0.73
C ILE A 127 -8.89 -8.36 -0.07
N SER A 128 -8.64 -9.24 0.92
CA SER A 128 -9.70 -9.91 1.66
C SER A 128 -10.56 -8.94 2.47
N VAL A 129 -9.96 -7.95 3.12
CA VAL A 129 -10.68 -6.90 3.87
C VAL A 129 -11.57 -6.06 2.96
N LEU A 130 -11.08 -5.67 1.77
CA LEU A 130 -11.88 -4.94 0.80
C LEU A 130 -13.05 -5.77 0.26
N ARG A 131 -12.82 -7.06 -0.04
CA ARG A 131 -13.87 -7.99 -0.46
C ARG A 131 -14.91 -8.22 0.63
N LEU A 132 -14.47 -8.40 1.86
CA LEU A 132 -15.37 -8.55 3.01
C LEU A 132 -16.26 -7.31 3.16
N GLY A 133 -15.66 -6.12 3.05
CA GLY A 133 -16.41 -4.85 3.05
C GLY A 133 -17.47 -4.77 1.95
N ALA A 134 -17.11 -5.17 0.73
CA ALA A 134 -18.04 -5.18 -0.41
C ALA A 134 -19.21 -6.18 -0.24
N ARG A 135 -19.03 -7.25 0.54
CA ARG A 135 -20.08 -8.26 0.81
C ARG A 135 -20.99 -7.91 1.99
N TRP A 136 -20.51 -7.11 2.94
CA TRP A 136 -21.24 -6.80 4.16
C TRP A 136 -21.86 -5.41 4.17
N PHE A 137 -21.42 -4.49 3.28
CA PHE A 137 -21.92 -3.11 3.24
C PHE A 137 -22.44 -2.75 1.86
N PRO A 138 -23.44 -1.85 1.78
CA PRO A 138 -23.94 -1.33 0.51
C PRO A 138 -22.82 -0.70 -0.33
N ALA A 139 -22.87 -0.85 -1.65
CA ALA A 139 -21.87 -0.39 -2.59
C ALA A 139 -21.52 1.10 -2.42
N ARG A 140 -22.48 1.94 -2.05
CA ARG A 140 -22.31 3.39 -1.74
C ARG A 140 -21.32 3.65 -0.60
N ARG A 141 -21.13 2.70 0.31
CA ARG A 141 -20.16 2.80 1.43
C ARG A 141 -18.77 2.28 1.08
N GLY A 142 -18.58 1.71 -0.11
CA GLY A 142 -17.29 1.17 -0.56
C GLY A 142 -16.10 2.11 -0.38
N PRO A 143 -16.18 3.39 -0.80
CA PRO A 143 -15.09 4.36 -0.60
C PRO A 143 -14.76 4.60 0.88
N LEU A 144 -15.77 4.71 1.74
CA LEU A 144 -15.58 4.87 3.19
C LEU A 144 -14.89 3.65 3.81
N ILE A 145 -15.31 2.45 3.43
CA ILE A 145 -14.74 1.17 3.89
C ILE A 145 -13.25 1.08 3.51
N ALA A 146 -12.91 1.41 2.26
CA ALA A 146 -11.52 1.43 1.82
C ALA A 146 -10.67 2.46 2.58
N GLN A 147 -11.23 3.65 2.83
CA GLN A 147 -10.56 4.71 3.59
C GLN A 147 -10.30 4.30 5.05
N VAL A 148 -11.30 3.72 5.72
CA VAL A 148 -11.14 3.25 7.10
C VAL A 148 -10.13 2.11 7.18
N ALA A 149 -10.14 1.16 6.23
CA ALA A 149 -9.11 0.12 6.15
C ALA A 149 -7.70 0.72 6.01
N ALA A 150 -7.53 1.73 5.16
CA ALA A 150 -6.24 2.42 5.00
C ALA A 150 -5.78 3.12 6.29
N LEU A 151 -6.71 3.76 7.04
CA LEU A 151 -6.40 4.38 8.34
C LEU A 151 -5.93 3.35 9.37
N PHE A 152 -6.56 2.16 9.41
CA PHE A 152 -6.09 1.08 10.29
C PHE A 152 -4.71 0.54 9.87
N GLY A 153 -4.41 0.50 8.56
CA GLY A 153 -3.06 0.21 8.09
C GLY A 153 -2.02 1.21 8.61
N MET A 154 -2.33 2.51 8.54
CA MET A 154 -1.47 3.56 9.10
C MET A 154 -1.32 3.44 10.63
N ALA A 155 -2.40 3.13 11.34
CA ALA A 155 -2.34 2.88 12.78
C ALA A 155 -1.47 1.65 13.11
N GLY A 156 -1.44 0.61 12.27
CA GLY A 156 -0.53 -0.52 12.40
C GLY A 156 0.94 -0.11 12.30
N ASN A 157 1.28 0.77 11.34
CA ASN A 157 2.62 1.37 11.24
C ASN A 157 2.98 2.14 12.53
N LEU A 158 2.03 2.92 13.07
CA LEU A 158 2.24 3.69 14.28
C LEU A 158 2.55 2.78 15.48
N VAL A 159 1.80 1.69 15.64
CA VAL A 159 2.06 0.70 16.70
C VAL A 159 3.43 0.04 16.51
N SER A 160 3.81 -0.30 15.28
CA SER A 160 5.14 -0.83 15.00
C SER A 160 6.24 0.14 15.39
N THR A 161 6.16 1.40 15.00
CA THR A 161 7.21 2.39 15.28
C THR A 161 7.30 2.79 16.76
N MET A 162 6.19 2.80 17.49
CA MET A 162 6.18 3.23 18.91
C MET A 162 6.30 2.06 19.89
N VAL A 163 5.44 1.05 19.71
CA VAL A 163 5.31 -0.03 20.71
C VAL A 163 6.39 -1.07 20.50
N LEU A 164 6.58 -1.51 19.24
CA LEU A 164 7.56 -2.57 18.95
C LEU A 164 8.99 -2.10 19.22
N ALA A 165 9.31 -0.83 18.88
CA ALA A 165 10.62 -0.26 19.18
C ALA A 165 10.93 -0.27 20.70
N ARG A 166 9.96 0.11 21.54
CA ARG A 166 10.11 0.08 23.01
C ARG A 166 10.27 -1.34 23.55
N LEU A 167 9.46 -2.27 23.04
CA LEU A 167 9.53 -3.67 23.45
C LEU A 167 10.87 -4.30 23.04
N LEU A 168 11.37 -3.99 21.87
CA LEU A 168 12.64 -4.50 21.37
C LEU A 168 13.81 -4.04 22.26
N HIS A 169 13.80 -2.77 22.65
CA HIS A 169 14.82 -2.22 23.54
C HIS A 169 14.74 -2.77 24.98
N GLY A 170 13.51 -2.97 25.51
CA GLY A 170 13.30 -3.41 26.89
C GLY A 170 13.30 -4.92 27.09
N ALA A 171 12.68 -5.69 26.20
CA ALA A 171 12.48 -7.12 26.34
C ALA A 171 13.37 -7.96 25.39
N GLY A 172 14.05 -7.31 24.44
CA GLY A 172 14.92 -7.95 23.46
C GLY A 172 14.17 -8.64 22.33
N TRP A 173 14.92 -9.22 21.39
CA TRP A 173 14.46 -9.76 20.12
C TRP A 173 13.36 -10.83 20.24
N THR A 174 13.71 -11.95 20.92
CA THR A 174 12.82 -13.13 20.95
C THR A 174 11.51 -12.84 21.69
N ALA A 175 11.55 -12.09 22.79
CA ALA A 175 10.35 -11.73 23.54
C ALA A 175 9.44 -10.78 22.72
N THR A 176 10.01 -9.82 22.02
CA THR A 176 9.27 -8.84 21.21
C THR A 176 8.59 -9.50 20.01
N PHE A 177 9.35 -10.22 19.19
CA PHE A 177 8.79 -10.87 17.99
C PHE A 177 7.93 -12.08 18.33
N GLY A 178 8.29 -12.87 19.34
CA GLY A 178 7.50 -13.98 19.85
C GLY A 178 6.21 -13.51 20.51
N GLY A 179 6.28 -12.47 21.34
CA GLY A 179 5.10 -11.85 21.95
C GLY A 179 4.16 -11.23 20.90
N SER A 180 4.70 -10.58 19.87
CA SER A 180 3.89 -10.08 18.77
C SER A 180 3.20 -11.21 17.99
N ALA A 181 3.84 -12.38 17.81
CA ALA A 181 3.24 -13.55 17.19
C ALA A 181 1.99 -14.04 17.95
N ALA A 182 1.92 -13.85 19.28
CA ALA A 182 0.73 -14.15 20.08
C ALA A 182 -0.49 -13.32 19.63
N ALA A 183 -0.30 -12.05 19.23
CA ALA A 183 -1.36 -11.25 18.63
C ALA A 183 -1.84 -11.85 17.30
N GLY A 184 -0.93 -12.42 16.50
CA GLY A 184 -1.26 -13.16 15.29
C GLY A 184 -2.12 -14.40 15.58
N VAL A 185 -1.77 -15.18 16.60
CA VAL A 185 -2.60 -16.33 17.06
C VAL A 185 -3.97 -15.86 17.50
N LEU A 186 -4.07 -14.78 18.26
CA LEU A 186 -5.33 -14.24 18.72
C LEU A 186 -6.26 -13.87 17.55
N VAL A 187 -5.77 -13.09 16.57
CA VAL A 187 -6.59 -12.70 15.41
C VAL A 187 -6.95 -13.90 14.53
N LEU A 188 -6.09 -14.93 14.45
CA LEU A 188 -6.40 -16.20 13.78
C LEU A 188 -7.56 -16.90 14.46
N LEU A 189 -7.51 -17.08 15.79
CA LEU A 189 -8.58 -17.73 16.56
C LEU A 189 -9.90 -16.97 16.43
N LEU A 190 -9.87 -15.65 16.57
CA LEU A 190 -11.06 -14.81 16.39
C LEU A 190 -11.63 -14.94 14.96
N THR A 191 -10.75 -15.00 13.94
CA THR A 191 -11.17 -15.19 12.55
C THR A 191 -11.87 -16.55 12.35
N LEU A 192 -11.30 -17.61 12.89
CA LEU A 192 -11.89 -18.96 12.78
C LEU A 192 -13.24 -19.06 13.48
N LEU A 193 -13.38 -18.43 14.65
CA LEU A 193 -14.58 -18.51 15.48
C LEU A 193 -15.71 -17.61 14.97
N PHE A 194 -15.41 -16.35 14.64
CA PHE A 194 -16.44 -15.32 14.48
C PHE A 194 -16.58 -14.75 13.05
N LEU A 195 -15.57 -14.90 12.18
CA LEU A 195 -15.67 -14.33 10.84
C LEU A 195 -16.63 -15.15 9.97
N LYS A 196 -17.52 -14.47 9.25
CA LYS A 196 -18.44 -15.04 8.26
C LYS A 196 -18.24 -14.33 6.92
N ASP A 197 -18.33 -15.08 5.82
CA ASP A 197 -18.11 -14.53 4.47
C ASP A 197 -19.26 -13.66 3.99
N HIS A 198 -20.49 -13.96 4.39
CA HIS A 198 -21.72 -13.30 3.94
C HIS A 198 -22.69 -13.07 5.10
N PRO A 199 -23.56 -12.04 5.01
CA PRO A 199 -24.72 -11.94 5.85
C PRO A 199 -25.68 -13.13 5.62
N GLU A 200 -26.38 -13.53 6.66
CA GLU A 200 -27.42 -14.57 6.55
C GLU A 200 -28.48 -14.11 5.55
N GLY A 201 -28.88 -15.00 4.64
CA GLY A 201 -29.87 -14.70 3.58
C GLY A 201 -29.30 -13.96 2.36
N HIS A 202 -28.02 -13.63 2.31
CA HIS A 202 -27.32 -13.01 1.18
C HIS A 202 -26.20 -13.90 0.66
N GLU A 203 -26.31 -15.19 0.83
CA GLU A 203 -25.36 -16.14 0.24
C GLU A 203 -25.52 -16.09 -1.28
N PRO A 204 -24.42 -15.95 -2.06
CA PRO A 204 -24.49 -16.09 -3.49
C PRO A 204 -25.06 -17.50 -3.79
N PRO A 205 -25.92 -17.64 -4.81
CA PRO A 205 -26.37 -18.97 -5.20
C PRO A 205 -25.14 -19.87 -5.41
N PRO A 206 -25.19 -21.14 -4.97
CA PRO A 206 -24.11 -22.07 -5.18
C PRO A 206 -23.72 -21.99 -6.65
N ALA A 207 -22.41 -21.81 -6.92
CA ALA A 207 -21.93 -21.76 -8.30
C ALA A 207 -22.47 -23.01 -8.98
N ALA A 208 -23.46 -22.81 -9.87
CA ALA A 208 -23.97 -23.90 -10.66
C ALA A 208 -22.75 -24.54 -11.31
N HIS A 209 -22.55 -25.83 -11.06
CA HIS A 209 -21.65 -26.66 -11.83
C HIS A 209 -22.32 -26.71 -13.22
N GLY A 210 -22.15 -25.60 -13.98
CA GLY A 210 -22.71 -25.45 -15.30
C GLY A 210 -21.93 -26.34 -16.24
N ASP A 211 -22.64 -27.31 -16.76
CA ASP A 211 -22.34 -27.88 -18.06
C ASP A 211 -21.90 -26.79 -19.03
N GLY A 212 -20.77 -26.97 -19.67
CA GLY A 212 -19.93 -26.02 -20.38
C GLY A 212 -20.56 -25.18 -21.51
N SER A 213 -21.63 -24.42 -21.25
CA SER A 213 -22.22 -23.52 -22.26
C SER A 213 -22.90 -22.28 -21.67
N GLY A 214 -22.20 -21.54 -20.83
CA GLY A 214 -22.71 -20.23 -20.34
C GLY A 214 -21.56 -19.32 -19.97
N GLY A 215 -21.41 -18.18 -20.69
CA GLY A 215 -20.33 -17.22 -20.56
C GLY A 215 -20.12 -16.60 -19.17
N GLY A 216 -19.74 -17.41 -18.21
CA GLY A 216 -19.29 -16.98 -16.90
C GLY A 216 -17.85 -16.50 -16.96
N VAL A 217 -17.57 -15.33 -16.46
CA VAL A 217 -16.24 -14.67 -16.32
C VAL A 217 -15.32 -15.49 -15.35
N GLY A 218 -15.22 -16.78 -15.50
CA GLY A 218 -14.55 -17.65 -14.53
C GLY A 218 -13.68 -18.77 -15.08
N SER A 219 -13.79 -19.12 -16.35
CA SER A 219 -13.02 -20.24 -16.90
C SER A 219 -12.37 -19.85 -18.22
N GLY A 220 -11.08 -19.60 -18.20
CA GLY A 220 -10.30 -19.43 -19.41
C GLY A 220 -9.84 -18.00 -19.72
N VAL A 221 -9.44 -17.22 -18.71
CA VAL A 221 -8.61 -16.03 -18.98
C VAL A 221 -7.25 -16.54 -19.45
N GLY A 222 -7.15 -16.90 -20.74
CA GLY A 222 -5.91 -17.32 -21.37
C GLY A 222 -4.84 -16.23 -21.17
N LYS A 223 -3.58 -16.67 -21.02
CA LYS A 223 -2.42 -15.76 -20.88
C LYS A 223 -2.45 -14.63 -21.92
N GLY A 224 -3.02 -14.84 -23.10
CA GLY A 224 -3.22 -13.83 -24.13
C GLY A 224 -4.19 -12.71 -23.75
N PHE A 225 -5.29 -13.00 -23.03
CA PHE A 225 -6.26 -12.00 -22.60
C PHE A 225 -5.65 -11.05 -21.56
N VAL A 226 -4.98 -11.58 -20.53
CA VAL A 226 -4.30 -10.78 -19.50
C VAL A 226 -3.24 -9.88 -20.12
N ARG A 227 -2.40 -10.43 -20.99
CA ARG A 227 -1.37 -9.67 -21.70
C ARG A 227 -1.99 -8.53 -22.54
N ARG A 228 -3.11 -8.80 -23.21
CA ARG A 228 -3.83 -7.78 -23.99
C ARG A 228 -4.37 -6.67 -23.09
N GLN A 229 -4.98 -6.99 -21.95
CA GLN A 229 -5.51 -6.00 -21.00
C GLN A 229 -4.39 -5.11 -20.42
N ILE A 230 -3.26 -5.70 -20.05
CA ILE A 230 -2.07 -4.97 -19.60
C ILE A 230 -1.56 -4.04 -20.71
N ALA A 231 -1.43 -4.54 -21.94
CA ALA A 231 -0.95 -3.74 -23.07
C ALA A 231 -1.89 -2.57 -23.39
N LEU A 232 -3.20 -2.79 -23.32
CA LEU A 232 -4.21 -1.73 -23.54
C LEU A 232 -4.19 -0.70 -22.41
N ALA A 233 -4.08 -1.12 -21.14
CA ALA A 233 -3.96 -0.20 -20.01
C ALA A 233 -2.67 0.62 -20.10
N TRP A 234 -1.55 0.00 -20.47
CA TRP A 234 -0.26 0.67 -20.64
C TRP A 234 -0.25 1.71 -21.77
N ARG A 235 -1.02 1.48 -22.85
CA ARG A 235 -1.14 2.45 -23.96
C ARG A 235 -1.78 3.76 -23.55
N GLU A 236 -2.60 3.77 -22.48
CA GLU A 236 -3.25 4.97 -22.00
C GLU A 236 -2.25 5.92 -21.30
N PRO A 237 -2.12 7.18 -21.78
CA PRO A 237 -1.20 8.14 -21.17
C PRO A 237 -1.47 8.40 -19.69
N GLY A 238 -2.76 8.38 -19.28
CA GLY A 238 -3.16 8.53 -17.87
C GLY A 238 -2.66 7.40 -16.98
N THR A 239 -2.63 6.14 -17.47
CA THR A 239 -2.06 5.01 -16.72
C THR A 239 -0.56 5.18 -16.52
N ARG A 240 0.17 5.56 -17.57
CA ARG A 240 1.63 5.81 -17.50
C ARG A 240 1.96 6.98 -16.60
N LEU A 241 1.21 8.10 -16.73
CA LEU A 241 1.37 9.25 -15.83
C LEU A 241 1.14 8.86 -14.38
N GLY A 242 0.04 8.14 -14.10
CA GLY A 242 -0.28 7.65 -12.77
C GLY A 242 0.79 6.75 -12.20
N MET A 243 1.33 5.82 -13.00
CA MET A 243 2.42 4.94 -12.60
C MET A 243 3.69 5.73 -12.23
N TRP A 244 4.09 6.72 -13.02
CA TRP A 244 5.27 7.52 -12.70
C TRP A 244 5.05 8.47 -11.53
N VAL A 245 3.84 9.02 -11.34
CA VAL A 245 3.50 9.77 -10.13
C VAL A 245 3.63 8.88 -8.90
N HIS A 246 3.03 7.69 -8.91
CA HIS A 246 3.11 6.73 -7.81
C HIS A 246 4.54 6.24 -7.56
N PHE A 247 5.29 5.95 -8.64
CA PHE A 247 6.72 5.60 -8.60
C PHE A 247 7.51 6.65 -7.82
N THR A 248 7.36 7.95 -8.16
CA THR A 248 8.22 9.01 -7.64
C THR A 248 7.83 9.44 -6.23
N THR A 249 6.55 9.36 -5.87
CA THR A 249 6.06 9.87 -4.59
C THR A 249 6.01 8.83 -3.49
N GLN A 250 5.86 7.52 -3.80
CA GLN A 250 5.69 6.50 -2.77
C GLN A 250 7.00 6.07 -2.11
N PHE A 251 8.05 5.84 -2.91
CA PHE A 251 9.23 5.13 -2.44
C PHE A 251 10.02 5.82 -1.33
N PRO A 252 10.15 7.18 -1.25
CA PRO A 252 10.99 7.79 -0.22
C PRO A 252 10.51 7.46 1.20
N ALA A 253 9.23 7.68 1.48
CA ALA A 253 8.66 7.32 2.78
C ALA A 253 8.65 5.81 3.03
N MET A 254 8.40 4.99 1.99
CA MET A 254 8.36 3.54 2.13
C MET A 254 9.73 2.97 2.48
N VAL A 255 10.78 3.41 1.82
CA VAL A 255 12.17 3.00 2.08
C VAL A 255 12.60 3.42 3.49
N PHE A 256 12.26 4.64 3.87
CA PHE A 256 12.56 5.18 5.19
C PHE A 256 11.83 4.42 6.31
N LEU A 257 10.52 4.23 6.21
CA LEU A 257 9.73 3.54 7.24
C LEU A 257 9.96 2.02 7.28
N LEU A 258 10.28 1.41 6.14
CA LEU A 258 10.36 -0.04 6.05
C LEU A 258 11.71 -0.59 6.53
N LEU A 259 12.79 0.19 6.36
CA LEU A 259 14.14 -0.28 6.71
C LEU A 259 15.11 0.83 7.10
N TRP A 260 15.37 1.81 6.20
CA TRP A 260 16.56 2.67 6.31
C TRP A 260 16.41 3.89 7.22
N GLY A 261 15.19 4.22 7.67
CA GLY A 261 14.97 5.39 8.52
C GLY A 261 15.60 5.26 9.91
N MET A 262 15.46 4.10 10.55
CA MET A 262 16.05 3.87 11.88
C MET A 262 17.58 3.90 11.82
N PRO A 263 18.25 3.12 10.96
CA PRO A 263 19.70 3.18 10.81
C PRO A 263 20.20 4.59 10.48
N PHE A 264 19.59 5.28 9.52
CA PHE A 264 19.96 6.64 9.18
C PHE A 264 19.90 7.61 10.38
N LEU A 265 18.81 7.57 11.14
CA LEU A 265 18.64 8.47 12.29
C LEU A 265 19.59 8.16 13.45
N VAL A 266 19.88 6.88 13.69
CA VAL A 266 20.76 6.44 14.79
C VAL A 266 22.24 6.54 14.39
N GLU A 267 22.62 5.92 13.28
CA GLU A 267 24.02 5.77 12.90
C GLU A 267 24.58 7.01 12.19
N ALA A 268 23.80 7.60 11.26
CA ALA A 268 24.25 8.78 10.52
C ALA A 268 23.98 10.10 11.22
N GLN A 269 22.89 10.20 11.99
CA GLN A 269 22.51 11.45 12.67
C GLN A 269 22.81 11.44 14.18
N GLY A 270 23.28 10.33 14.73
CA GLY A 270 23.67 10.19 16.15
C GLY A 270 22.50 10.30 17.13
N LEU A 271 21.26 10.06 16.69
CA LEU A 271 20.11 10.12 17.59
C LEU A 271 19.99 8.84 18.43
N SER A 272 19.40 8.98 19.62
CA SER A 272 19.01 7.80 20.40
C SER A 272 17.94 6.99 19.65
N ARG A 273 17.91 5.67 19.86
CA ARG A 273 16.88 4.78 19.26
C ARG A 273 15.45 5.24 19.62
N GLU A 274 15.26 5.80 20.82
CA GLU A 274 13.97 6.36 21.24
C GLU A 274 13.57 7.58 20.40
N THR A 275 14.49 8.54 20.24
CA THR A 275 14.27 9.74 19.42
C THR A 275 14.04 9.37 17.94
N ALA A 276 14.81 8.43 17.40
CA ALA A 276 14.62 7.92 16.04
C ALA A 276 13.23 7.28 15.86
N GLY A 277 12.77 6.47 16.84
CA GLY A 277 11.42 5.91 16.82
C GLY A 277 10.32 6.99 16.86
N LEU A 278 10.52 8.09 17.60
CA LEU A 278 9.62 9.24 17.57
C LEU A 278 9.62 9.93 16.20
N MET A 279 10.77 10.06 15.53
CA MET A 279 10.85 10.62 14.18
C MET A 279 10.07 9.76 13.17
N LEU A 280 10.21 8.44 13.20
CA LEU A 280 9.41 7.54 12.37
C LEU A 280 7.89 7.69 12.66
N THR A 281 7.54 7.90 13.92
CA THR A 281 6.17 8.19 14.34
C THR A 281 5.65 9.49 13.73
N VAL A 282 6.49 10.55 13.67
CA VAL A 282 6.15 11.84 13.03
C VAL A 282 5.82 11.62 11.55
N VAL A 283 6.58 10.78 10.83
CA VAL A 283 6.26 10.44 9.42
C VAL A 283 4.86 9.86 9.30
N VAL A 284 4.50 8.90 10.15
CA VAL A 284 3.19 8.23 10.09
C VAL A 284 2.05 9.20 10.45
N LEU A 285 2.18 9.96 11.52
CA LEU A 285 1.17 10.95 11.94
C LEU A 285 0.99 12.05 10.89
N SER A 286 2.09 12.53 10.31
CA SER A 286 2.04 13.49 9.21
C SER A 286 1.31 12.89 7.99
N SER A 287 1.57 11.63 7.65
CA SER A 287 0.88 10.95 6.54
C SER A 287 -0.63 10.90 6.76
N MET A 288 -1.08 10.63 7.98
CA MET A 288 -2.51 10.64 8.31
C MET A 288 -3.11 12.05 8.16
N ALA A 289 -2.45 13.08 8.70
CA ALA A 289 -2.93 14.46 8.65
C ALA A 289 -2.94 15.00 7.20
N VAL A 290 -1.83 14.84 6.49
CA VAL A 290 -1.71 15.30 5.09
C VAL A 290 -2.67 14.55 4.17
N GLY A 291 -2.94 13.27 4.44
CA GLY A 291 -3.92 12.49 3.68
C GLY A 291 -5.32 13.10 3.70
N LEU A 292 -5.76 13.58 4.86
CA LEU A 292 -7.04 14.29 5.01
C LEU A 292 -7.03 15.63 4.25
N VAL A 293 -5.94 16.38 4.35
CA VAL A 293 -5.79 17.67 3.67
C VAL A 293 -5.76 17.50 2.14
N TYR A 294 -4.95 16.58 1.63
CA TYR A 294 -4.86 16.30 0.19
C TYR A 294 -6.19 15.80 -0.36
N GLY A 295 -6.87 14.90 0.37
CA GLY A 295 -8.20 14.42 0.00
C GLY A 295 -9.21 15.56 -0.15
N GLN A 296 -9.23 16.52 0.79
CA GLN A 296 -10.12 17.67 0.73
C GLN A 296 -9.78 18.64 -0.40
N ILE A 297 -8.48 18.92 -0.62
CA ILE A 297 -8.04 19.81 -1.70
C ILE A 297 -8.41 19.20 -3.06
N ILE A 298 -8.13 17.92 -3.27
CA ILE A 298 -8.37 17.22 -4.54
C ILE A 298 -9.89 17.11 -4.81
N ALA A 299 -10.70 16.87 -3.78
CA ALA A 299 -12.15 16.81 -3.91
C ALA A 299 -12.76 18.15 -4.38
N ARG A 300 -12.19 19.27 -3.95
CA ARG A 300 -12.63 20.62 -4.35
C ARG A 300 -11.99 21.10 -5.63
N HIS A 301 -10.72 20.77 -5.84
CA HIS A 301 -9.88 21.29 -6.92
C HIS A 301 -9.14 20.15 -7.63
N HIS A 302 -9.78 19.51 -8.60
CA HIS A 302 -9.18 18.40 -9.35
C HIS A 302 -7.88 18.77 -10.06
N ALA A 303 -7.71 20.04 -10.45
CA ALA A 303 -6.48 20.57 -11.07
C ALA A 303 -5.27 20.57 -10.10
N ALA A 304 -5.50 20.50 -8.78
CA ALA A 304 -4.43 20.49 -7.77
C ALA A 304 -3.65 19.16 -7.70
N ARG A 305 -4.14 18.08 -8.33
CA ARG A 305 -3.52 16.74 -8.29
C ARG A 305 -2.04 16.78 -8.65
N LEU A 306 -1.71 17.27 -9.84
CA LEU A 306 -0.33 17.30 -10.32
C LEU A 306 0.55 18.29 -9.54
N PRO A 307 0.12 19.53 -9.26
CA PRO A 307 0.86 20.44 -8.38
C PRO A 307 1.19 19.87 -7.00
N LEU A 308 0.24 19.19 -6.35
CA LEU A 308 0.46 18.54 -5.05
C LEU A 308 1.53 17.42 -5.13
N ALA A 309 1.45 16.57 -6.16
CA ALA A 309 2.44 15.51 -6.35
C ALA A 309 3.84 16.11 -6.62
N LEU A 310 3.95 17.08 -7.53
CA LEU A 310 5.22 17.73 -7.86
C LEU A 310 5.79 18.53 -6.68
N GLY A 311 4.91 19.22 -5.92
CA GLY A 311 5.30 19.94 -4.71
C GLY A 311 5.86 19.00 -3.64
N THR A 312 5.26 17.82 -3.45
CA THR A 312 5.77 16.81 -2.53
C THR A 312 7.15 16.33 -2.95
N VAL A 313 7.34 15.94 -4.22
CA VAL A 313 8.64 15.50 -4.74
C VAL A 313 9.69 16.62 -4.59
N GLY A 314 9.36 17.86 -4.98
CA GLY A 314 10.28 18.97 -4.84
C GLY A 314 10.66 19.28 -3.39
N ALA A 315 9.70 19.24 -2.47
CA ALA A 315 9.95 19.45 -1.05
C ALA A 315 10.82 18.34 -0.46
N THR A 316 10.54 17.08 -0.76
CA THR A 316 11.35 15.93 -0.35
C THR A 316 12.78 16.05 -0.86
N ALA A 317 12.96 16.31 -2.17
CA ALA A 317 14.28 16.46 -2.76
C ALA A 317 15.09 17.61 -2.13
N LEU A 318 14.46 18.76 -1.92
CA LEU A 318 15.12 19.93 -1.33
C LEU A 318 15.55 19.69 0.12
N LEU A 319 14.69 19.06 0.93
CA LEU A 319 15.02 18.77 2.33
C LEU A 319 16.07 17.66 2.44
N TRP A 320 15.99 16.60 1.63
CA TRP A 320 17.07 15.59 1.56
C TRP A 320 18.39 16.21 1.13
N ALA A 321 18.39 17.12 0.13
CA ALA A 321 19.60 17.83 -0.27
C ALA A 321 20.15 18.69 0.88
N ALA A 322 19.28 19.36 1.64
CA ALA A 322 19.67 20.13 2.81
C ALA A 322 20.25 19.27 3.93
N VAL A 323 19.64 18.12 4.20
CA VAL A 323 20.14 17.13 5.20
C VAL A 323 21.49 16.55 4.76
N ALA A 324 21.59 16.08 3.51
CA ALA A 324 22.82 15.52 2.97
C ALA A 324 23.97 16.53 2.86
N GLY A 325 23.66 17.79 2.51
CA GLY A 325 24.63 18.86 2.40
C GLY A 325 24.94 19.59 3.71
N TRP A 326 24.35 19.18 4.84
CA TRP A 326 24.56 19.90 6.10
C TRP A 326 26.02 19.79 6.59
N PRO A 327 26.66 20.93 6.97
CA PRO A 327 28.01 20.92 7.52
C PRO A 327 28.12 20.07 8.79
N GLY A 328 29.18 19.28 8.91
CA GLY A 328 29.45 18.47 10.13
C GLY A 328 28.71 17.14 10.21
N ALA A 329 28.03 16.69 9.14
CA ALA A 329 27.35 15.39 9.03
C ALA A 329 26.04 15.24 9.85
N HIS A 330 25.82 15.97 10.91
CA HIS A 330 24.61 15.91 11.72
C HIS A 330 23.71 17.12 11.42
N ALA A 331 22.58 16.87 10.82
CA ALA A 331 21.58 17.92 10.54
C ALA A 331 20.89 18.33 11.85
N PRO A 332 20.49 19.60 12.00
CA PRO A 332 19.81 20.04 13.22
C PRO A 332 18.42 19.39 13.33
N MET A 333 17.98 19.20 14.56
CA MET A 333 16.71 18.52 14.86
C MET A 333 15.51 19.10 14.10
N TRP A 334 15.43 20.43 13.99
CA TRP A 334 14.32 21.06 13.25
C TRP A 334 14.26 20.65 11.78
N LEU A 335 15.43 20.43 11.13
CA LEU A 335 15.51 20.02 9.73
C LEU A 335 15.09 18.55 9.60
N LEU A 336 15.55 17.68 10.49
CA LEU A 336 15.15 16.26 10.53
C LEU A 336 13.64 16.10 10.78
N VAL A 337 13.07 16.88 11.71
CA VAL A 337 11.62 16.88 11.95
C VAL A 337 10.86 17.36 10.71
N THR A 338 11.32 18.44 10.06
CA THR A 338 10.69 18.95 8.84
C THR A 338 10.73 17.90 7.72
N GLU A 339 11.86 17.21 7.55
CA GLU A 339 12.00 16.12 6.59
C GLU A 339 11.01 14.99 6.90
N CYS A 340 10.90 14.55 8.14
CA CYS A 340 9.94 13.53 8.56
C CYS A 340 8.49 13.94 8.29
N VAL A 341 8.14 15.21 8.51
CA VAL A 341 6.81 15.74 8.20
C VAL A 341 6.54 15.70 6.70
N VAL A 342 7.50 16.09 5.87
CA VAL A 342 7.35 16.10 4.41
C VAL A 342 7.35 14.69 3.84
N LEU A 343 8.18 13.77 4.35
CA LEU A 343 8.12 12.35 4.00
C LEU A 343 6.73 11.76 4.25
N GLY A 344 6.05 12.20 5.31
CA GLY A 344 4.67 11.80 5.55
C GLY A 344 3.70 12.18 4.43
N ALA A 345 3.98 13.23 3.65
CA ALA A 345 3.15 13.60 2.50
C ALA A 345 3.30 12.63 1.31
N CYS A 346 4.37 11.85 1.24
CA CYS A 346 4.66 10.95 0.13
C CYS A 346 3.57 9.89 -0.08
N GLY A 347 3.05 9.30 1.01
CA GLY A 347 1.96 8.32 0.94
C GLY A 347 0.69 8.89 0.30
N PRO A 348 0.10 9.95 0.85
CA PRO A 348 -1.04 10.64 0.24
C PRO A 348 -0.80 11.12 -1.20
N ALA A 349 0.38 11.66 -1.51
CA ALA A 349 0.73 12.07 -2.86
C ALA A 349 0.75 10.90 -3.84
N SER A 350 1.17 9.72 -3.40
CA SER A 350 1.21 8.53 -4.26
C SER A 350 -0.17 8.06 -4.71
N MET A 351 -1.20 8.28 -3.88
CA MET A 351 -2.59 7.94 -4.22
C MET A 351 -3.11 8.74 -5.42
N ILE A 352 -2.56 9.93 -5.67
CA ILE A 352 -2.88 10.76 -6.85
C ILE A 352 -2.61 10.00 -8.16
N GLY A 353 -1.63 9.09 -8.16
CA GLY A 353 -1.34 8.24 -9.32
C GLY A 353 -2.55 7.44 -9.80
N PHE A 354 -3.36 6.92 -8.88
CA PHE A 354 -4.59 6.19 -9.21
C PHE A 354 -5.68 7.09 -9.79
N ASP A 355 -5.71 8.37 -9.40
CA ASP A 355 -6.67 9.36 -9.90
C ASP A 355 -6.40 9.76 -11.35
N PHE A 356 -5.20 9.54 -11.88
CA PHE A 356 -4.90 9.68 -13.30
C PHE A 356 -5.21 8.39 -14.10
N ALA A 357 -4.98 7.23 -13.51
CA ALA A 357 -5.11 5.96 -14.21
C ALA A 357 -6.56 5.48 -14.34
N ARG A 358 -7.36 5.60 -13.28
CA ARG A 358 -8.75 5.11 -13.26
C ARG A 358 -9.64 5.75 -14.30
N PRO A 359 -9.75 7.09 -14.40
CA PRO A 359 -10.58 7.73 -15.40
C PRO A 359 -10.09 7.51 -16.83
N ALA A 360 -8.78 7.23 -17.00
CA ALA A 360 -8.19 6.95 -18.31
C ALA A 360 -8.54 5.57 -18.87
N ASN A 361 -9.18 4.70 -18.10
CA ASN A 361 -9.52 3.33 -18.49
C ASN A 361 -11.00 3.04 -18.29
N PRO A 362 -11.61 2.18 -19.14
CA PRO A 362 -12.98 1.73 -18.92
C PRO A 362 -13.08 0.87 -17.64
N PRO A 363 -14.26 0.74 -17.04
CA PRO A 363 -14.48 0.07 -15.75
C PRO A 363 -13.84 -1.32 -15.65
N GLU A 364 -13.90 -2.12 -16.73
CA GLU A 364 -13.40 -3.48 -16.80
C GLU A 364 -11.86 -3.55 -16.75
N ARG A 365 -11.18 -2.42 -17.01
CA ARG A 365 -9.72 -2.31 -17.06
C ARG A 365 -9.12 -1.50 -15.92
N GLN A 366 -9.94 -0.83 -15.11
CA GLN A 366 -9.45 0.03 -14.01
C GLN A 366 -8.63 -0.74 -12.97
N GLY A 367 -8.97 -2.01 -12.72
CA GLY A 367 -8.19 -2.90 -11.87
C GLY A 367 -6.77 -3.14 -12.40
N THR A 368 -6.66 -3.46 -13.70
CA THR A 368 -5.36 -3.64 -14.37
C THR A 368 -4.53 -2.36 -14.36
N ALA A 369 -5.16 -1.22 -14.67
CA ALA A 369 -4.49 0.08 -14.64
C ALA A 369 -4.00 0.44 -13.23
N SER A 370 -4.80 0.20 -12.19
CA SER A 370 -4.42 0.39 -10.79
C SER A 370 -3.26 -0.53 -10.39
N GLY A 371 -3.26 -1.78 -10.85
CA GLY A 371 -2.14 -2.71 -10.64
C GLY A 371 -0.83 -2.20 -11.23
N ILE A 372 -0.86 -1.66 -12.46
CA ILE A 372 0.31 -1.05 -13.12
C ILE A 372 0.83 0.14 -12.30
N VAL A 373 -0.07 1.01 -11.82
CA VAL A 373 0.30 2.15 -10.96
C VAL A 373 1.01 1.66 -9.71
N ASN A 374 0.42 0.71 -9.01
CA ASN A 374 0.96 0.17 -7.76
C ASN A 374 2.34 -0.48 -7.94
N MET A 375 2.54 -1.22 -9.05
CA MET A 375 3.85 -1.81 -9.37
C MET A 375 4.95 -0.76 -9.51
N GLY A 376 4.65 0.45 -10.02
CA GLY A 376 5.62 1.53 -10.12
C GLY A 376 6.27 1.86 -8.77
N GLY A 377 5.47 2.05 -7.72
CA GLY A 377 5.97 2.34 -6.38
C GLY A 377 6.79 1.19 -5.76
N PHE A 378 6.37 -0.07 -5.98
CA PHE A 378 7.16 -1.23 -5.52
C PHE A 378 8.51 -1.34 -6.23
N ILE A 379 8.55 -1.13 -7.56
CA ILE A 379 9.80 -1.14 -8.33
C ILE A 379 10.75 -0.08 -7.79
N ALA A 380 10.27 1.16 -7.59
CA ALA A 380 11.09 2.23 -7.02
C ALA A 380 11.60 1.89 -5.61
N SER A 381 10.72 1.40 -4.74
CA SER A 381 11.07 1.05 -3.37
C SER A 381 12.10 -0.08 -3.30
N ILE A 382 11.91 -1.16 -4.06
CA ILE A 382 12.84 -2.30 -4.13
C ILE A 382 14.19 -1.85 -4.67
N THR A 383 14.19 -1.05 -5.75
CA THR A 383 15.44 -0.53 -6.34
C THR A 383 16.20 0.35 -5.36
N THR A 384 15.49 1.24 -4.63
CA THR A 384 16.14 2.12 -3.65
C THR A 384 16.61 1.36 -2.42
N LEU A 385 15.82 0.40 -1.90
CA LEU A 385 16.23 -0.44 -0.77
C LEU A 385 17.55 -1.16 -1.07
N LEU A 386 17.67 -1.74 -2.27
CA LEU A 386 18.89 -2.41 -2.71
C LEU A 386 20.04 -1.42 -2.93
N ALA A 387 19.76 -0.30 -3.64
CA ALA A 387 20.77 0.69 -3.96
C ALA A 387 21.41 1.28 -2.69
N VAL A 388 20.60 1.65 -1.69
CA VAL A 388 21.10 2.16 -0.40
C VAL A 388 21.97 1.10 0.28
N GLY A 389 21.51 -0.17 0.36
CA GLY A 389 22.30 -1.24 0.99
C GLY A 389 23.65 -1.46 0.30
N VAL A 390 23.65 -1.55 -1.05
CA VAL A 390 24.90 -1.76 -1.83
C VAL A 390 25.84 -0.56 -1.69
N LEU A 391 25.30 0.67 -1.70
CA LEU A 391 26.14 1.86 -1.56
C LEU A 391 26.72 1.98 -0.15
N LEU A 392 25.98 1.64 0.90
CA LEU A 392 26.53 1.61 2.28
C LEU A 392 27.70 0.63 2.37
N ASP A 393 27.54 -0.60 1.88
CA ASP A 393 28.64 -1.58 1.87
C ASP A 393 29.85 -1.10 1.06
N ALA A 394 29.63 -0.40 -0.05
CA ALA A 394 30.70 0.08 -0.92
C ALA A 394 31.42 1.34 -0.38
N THR A 395 30.76 2.14 0.44
CA THR A 395 31.28 3.43 0.93
C THR A 395 31.69 3.43 2.39
N GLY A 396 31.58 2.29 3.09
CA GLY A 396 31.87 2.20 4.52
C GLY A 396 30.87 2.99 5.36
N ASP A 397 29.59 2.70 5.16
CA ASP A 397 28.45 3.27 5.88
C ASP A 397 28.24 4.79 5.69
N ASP A 398 28.66 5.33 4.52
CA ASP A 398 28.33 6.72 4.17
C ASP A 398 26.87 6.87 3.70
N TYR A 399 26.00 7.16 4.64
CA TYR A 399 24.57 7.37 4.38
C TYR A 399 24.28 8.56 3.44
N ARG A 400 25.16 9.58 3.38
CA ARG A 400 24.99 10.72 2.47
C ARG A 400 25.06 10.27 1.02
N THR A 401 26.10 9.50 0.70
CA THR A 401 26.27 8.93 -0.64
C THR A 401 25.19 7.89 -0.94
N ALA A 402 24.84 7.02 0.00
CA ALA A 402 23.83 6.00 -0.20
C ALA A 402 22.44 6.59 -0.54
N PHE A 403 22.03 7.63 0.17
CA PHE A 403 20.74 8.29 -0.10
C PHE A 403 20.75 9.17 -1.36
N CYS A 404 21.89 9.42 -2.02
CA CYS A 404 21.91 10.03 -3.36
C CYS A 404 21.15 9.18 -4.39
N SER A 405 21.00 7.88 -4.16
CA SER A 405 20.17 7.00 -5.00
C SER A 405 18.70 7.45 -5.06
N VAL A 406 18.19 8.10 -4.01
CA VAL A 406 16.83 8.68 -3.98
C VAL A 406 16.68 9.75 -5.07
N PHE A 407 17.63 10.68 -5.17
CA PHE A 407 17.58 11.75 -6.18
C PHE A 407 17.60 11.21 -7.61
N VAL A 408 18.36 10.14 -7.87
CA VAL A 408 18.41 9.53 -9.21
C VAL A 408 17.02 9.05 -9.64
N LEU A 409 16.29 8.38 -8.76
CA LEU A 409 14.96 7.89 -9.07
C LEU A 409 13.90 9.01 -9.09
N GLU A 410 14.04 10.04 -8.25
CA GLU A 410 13.18 11.23 -8.29
C GLU A 410 13.35 11.99 -9.60
N VAL A 411 14.57 12.21 -10.07
CA VAL A 411 14.86 12.87 -11.36
C VAL A 411 14.32 12.04 -12.53
N LEU A 412 14.53 10.72 -12.50
CA LEU A 412 13.96 9.82 -13.50
C LEU A 412 12.43 9.94 -13.55
N GLY A 413 11.78 9.80 -12.40
CA GLY A 413 10.32 9.88 -12.29
C GLY A 413 9.78 11.24 -12.70
N LEU A 414 10.39 12.32 -12.22
CA LEU A 414 10.01 13.70 -12.57
C LEU A 414 10.11 13.94 -14.09
N SER A 415 11.21 13.49 -14.72
CA SER A 415 11.39 13.59 -16.17
C SER A 415 10.25 12.95 -16.96
N GLN A 416 9.80 11.77 -16.51
CA GLN A 416 8.70 11.03 -17.14
C GLN A 416 7.34 11.69 -16.86
N ILE A 417 7.11 12.19 -15.66
CA ILE A 417 5.88 12.93 -15.32
C ILE A 417 5.76 14.16 -16.23
N LEU A 418 6.83 14.96 -16.37
CA LEU A 418 6.84 16.15 -17.22
C LEU A 418 6.60 15.83 -18.70
N ARG A 419 7.13 14.70 -19.18
CA ARG A 419 6.90 14.22 -20.56
C ARG A 419 5.47 13.78 -20.81
N LEU A 420 4.84 13.15 -19.82
CA LEU A 420 3.54 12.50 -19.99
C LEU A 420 2.36 13.43 -19.67
N ARG A 421 2.55 14.45 -18.82
CA ARG A 421 1.48 15.36 -18.39
C ARG A 421 0.68 15.96 -19.54
N THR A 422 1.37 16.50 -20.54
CA THR A 422 0.72 17.14 -21.70
C THR A 422 -0.06 16.16 -22.54
N ARG A 423 0.47 14.95 -22.72
CA ARG A 423 -0.22 13.87 -23.48
C ARG A 423 -1.45 13.37 -22.75
N ALA A 424 -1.37 13.21 -21.45
CA ALA A 424 -2.50 12.79 -20.61
C ALA A 424 -3.62 13.84 -20.60
N GLN A 425 -3.27 15.11 -20.45
CA GLN A 425 -4.23 16.23 -20.50
C GLN A 425 -4.95 16.34 -21.83
N ARG A 426 -4.22 16.25 -22.95
CA ARG A 426 -4.83 16.26 -24.29
C ARG A 426 -5.83 15.10 -24.46
N ARG A 427 -5.44 13.90 -24.06
CA ARG A 427 -6.31 12.73 -24.17
C ARG A 427 -7.55 12.82 -23.30
N GLU A 428 -7.45 13.40 -22.12
CA GLU A 428 -8.59 13.66 -21.24
C GLU A 428 -9.55 14.68 -21.85
N GLN A 429 -9.03 15.76 -22.44
CA GLN A 429 -9.83 16.76 -23.15
C GLN A 429 -10.58 16.16 -24.36
N GLU A 430 -9.89 15.35 -25.18
CA GLU A 430 -10.50 14.63 -26.30
C GLU A 430 -11.69 13.76 -25.84
N ARG A 431 -11.55 13.06 -24.72
CA ARG A 431 -12.61 12.22 -24.14
C ARG A 431 -13.80 13.04 -23.66
N VAL A 432 -13.56 14.16 -22.97
CA VAL A 432 -14.62 15.06 -22.51
C VAL A 432 -15.40 15.65 -23.69
N VAL A 433 -14.69 16.02 -24.77
CA VAL A 433 -15.35 16.52 -25.99
C VAL A 433 -16.17 15.42 -26.65
N ALA A 434 -15.62 14.21 -26.80
CA ALA A 434 -16.33 13.08 -27.41
C ALA A 434 -17.62 12.73 -26.63
N SER A 435 -17.55 12.69 -25.29
CA SER A 435 -18.74 12.39 -24.46
C SER A 435 -19.83 13.46 -24.55
N ARG A 436 -19.45 14.75 -24.71
CA ARG A 436 -20.41 15.84 -24.92
C ARG A 436 -21.12 15.74 -26.29
N VAL A 437 -20.39 15.35 -27.32
CA VAL A 437 -20.95 15.17 -28.67
C VAL A 437 -21.94 14.00 -28.68
N GLU A 438 -21.62 12.88 -28.01
CA GLU A 438 -22.55 11.75 -27.89
C GLU A 438 -23.82 12.10 -27.13
N THR A 439 -23.73 12.89 -26.04
CA THR A 439 -24.93 13.36 -25.31
C THR A 439 -25.80 14.34 -26.10
N MET A 440 -25.24 15.09 -27.04
CA MET A 440 -25.99 16.00 -27.91
C MET A 440 -26.72 15.26 -29.06
N HIS A 441 -26.30 14.03 -29.42
CA HIS A 441 -26.89 13.25 -30.51
C HIS A 441 -27.93 12.22 -30.05
N VAL A 442 -28.28 12.16 -28.76
CA VAL A 442 -29.44 11.36 -28.30
C VAL A 442 -30.73 12.10 -28.71
N PRO A 443 -31.48 11.60 -29.67
CA PRO A 443 -32.75 12.25 -30.06
C PRO A 443 -33.69 12.24 -28.85
N ALA A 444 -34.30 13.39 -28.55
CA ALA A 444 -35.36 13.49 -27.57
C ALA A 444 -36.43 12.45 -27.90
N VAL A 445 -36.63 11.47 -27.04
CA VAL A 445 -37.76 10.54 -27.15
C VAL A 445 -39.00 11.39 -27.03
N SER A 446 -39.71 11.61 -28.17
CA SER A 446 -41.01 12.29 -28.16
C SER A 446 -41.95 11.50 -27.26
N PRO A 447 -42.64 12.16 -26.31
CA PRO A 447 -43.65 11.48 -25.52
C PRO A 447 -44.76 11.06 -26.51
N GLY A 448 -44.90 9.73 -26.67
CA GLY A 448 -45.90 9.14 -27.53
C GLY A 448 -47.28 9.68 -27.21
N SER A 449 -47.95 10.20 -28.20
CA SER A 449 -49.37 10.54 -28.18
C SER A 449 -50.18 9.28 -27.89
N THR A 450 -50.74 9.19 -26.70
CA THR A 450 -51.87 8.30 -26.41
C THR A 450 -53.11 8.96 -26.98
N ALA A 451 -53.62 8.45 -28.09
CA ALA A 451 -54.98 8.58 -28.51
C ALA A 451 -55.80 7.34 -28.10
#